data_fa4ebd3e707a6133a580fb0f2add3b1c
#
_entry.id   fa4ebd3e707a6133a580fb0f2add3b1c
#
_cell.length_a   1.000
_cell.length_b   1.000
_cell.length_c   1.000
_cell.angle_alpha   90.00
_cell.angle_beta   90.00
_cell.angle_gamma   90.00
#
_symmetry.space_group_name_H-M   'P 1'
#
loop_
_entity.id
_entity.type
_entity.pdbx_description
1 polymer ?
#
loop_
_entity_poly.entity_id
_entity_poly.type
_entity_poly.pdbx_seq_one_letter_code
_entity_poly.pdbx_strand_id
1 'polypeptide(L)'
;MAYPTSPAPNNIEETKREYLVDTVKAEDGKRYTRLRNTKLLRTWKLTYEQLGTTDQTTMNNWFTGVYGEYQSDTWAQPYTSETVTIRCTNWDWKLGAYPRRTLTVTLEEQP
;
A
#
# COMPACT_ATOMS: atom_id res chain seq x y z
N MET A 1 2.66 11.06 -11.02
CA MET A 1 1.48 11.27 -10.14
C MET A 1 1.85 10.74 -8.76
N ALA A 2 1.53 11.46 -7.72
CA ALA A 2 1.79 11.00 -6.35
C ALA A 2 0.51 10.50 -5.70
N TYR A 3 0.65 9.60 -4.72
CA TYR A 3 -0.49 9.15 -3.93
C TYR A 3 -1.17 10.36 -3.26
N PRO A 4 -2.51 10.46 -3.30
CA PRO A 4 -3.21 11.63 -2.78
C PRO A 4 -2.93 11.86 -1.29
N THR A 5 -2.66 13.11 -0.91
CA THR A 5 -2.51 13.50 0.49
C THR A 5 -3.83 13.94 1.10
N SER A 6 -4.82 14.24 0.26
CA SER A 6 -6.18 14.57 0.66
C SER A 6 -7.15 13.68 -0.13
N PRO A 7 -8.08 12.96 0.54
CA PRO A 7 -8.34 12.99 1.97
C PRO A 7 -7.24 12.30 2.78
N ALA A 8 -7.09 12.70 4.04
CA ALA A 8 -6.18 12.02 4.96
C ALA A 8 -6.82 10.71 5.45
N PRO A 9 -6.04 9.62 5.60
CA PRO A 9 -6.58 8.38 6.14
C PRO A 9 -6.94 8.52 7.62
N ASN A 10 -8.01 7.85 8.04
CA ASN A 10 -8.42 7.81 9.44
C ASN A 10 -7.51 6.91 10.27
N ASN A 11 -6.95 5.89 9.66
CA ASN A 11 -6.03 4.97 10.31
C ASN A 11 -4.98 4.48 9.32
N ILE A 12 -3.74 4.36 9.80
CA ILE A 12 -2.62 3.80 9.05
C ILE A 12 -2.01 2.71 9.90
N GLU A 13 -1.95 1.49 9.37
CA GLU A 13 -1.40 0.34 10.05
C GLU A 13 -0.28 -0.28 9.22
N GLU A 14 0.90 -0.46 9.80
CA GLU A 14 1.98 -1.20 9.18
C GLU A 14 1.74 -2.68 9.45
N THR A 15 1.30 -3.41 8.43
CA THR A 15 0.86 -4.81 8.61
C THR A 15 1.99 -5.81 8.41
N LYS A 16 3.04 -5.41 7.68
CA LYS A 16 4.11 -6.34 7.34
C LYS A 16 5.42 -5.59 7.13
N ARG A 17 6.51 -6.21 7.56
CA ARG A 17 7.85 -5.69 7.37
C ARG A 17 8.78 -6.86 7.11
N GLU A 18 9.37 -6.93 5.90
CA GLU A 18 10.20 -8.07 5.53
C GLU A 18 11.29 -7.70 4.53
N TYR A 19 12.37 -8.49 4.53
CA TYR A 19 13.37 -8.45 3.47
C TYR A 19 12.98 -9.43 2.38
N LEU A 20 13.35 -9.10 1.13
CA LEU A 20 13.24 -10.05 0.03
C LEU A 20 14.36 -11.09 0.18
N VAL A 21 13.99 -12.35 0.27
CA VAL A 21 14.93 -13.46 0.40
C VAL A 21 14.60 -14.58 -0.59
N ASP A 22 15.65 -15.25 -1.08
CA ASP A 22 15.52 -16.50 -1.80
C ASP A 22 15.80 -17.64 -0.85
N THR A 23 14.93 -18.64 -0.84
CA THR A 23 15.09 -19.84 -0.02
C THR A 23 15.25 -21.04 -0.92
N VAL A 24 16.34 -21.79 -0.71
CA VAL A 24 16.63 -23.02 -1.45
C VAL A 24 16.77 -24.17 -0.46
N LYS A 25 16.09 -25.28 -0.75
CA LYS A 25 16.20 -26.50 0.05
C LYS A 25 17.15 -27.46 -0.64
N ALA A 26 18.26 -27.80 0.01
CA ALA A 26 19.22 -28.73 -0.53
C ALA A 26 18.77 -30.18 -0.38
N GLU A 27 19.41 -31.10 -1.12
CA GLU A 27 19.10 -32.55 -1.08
C GLU A 27 19.25 -33.16 0.31
N ASP A 28 20.17 -32.64 1.11
CA ASP A 28 20.37 -33.09 2.49
C ASP A 28 19.30 -32.58 3.47
N GLY A 29 18.30 -31.87 2.99
CA GLY A 29 17.22 -31.33 3.79
C GLY A 29 17.51 -29.99 4.45
N LYS A 30 18.72 -29.46 4.30
CA LYS A 30 19.06 -28.13 4.82
C LYS A 30 18.44 -27.05 3.97
N ARG A 31 18.00 -25.99 4.64
CA ARG A 31 17.45 -24.79 3.98
C ARG A 31 18.51 -23.71 3.93
N TYR A 32 18.76 -23.19 2.74
CA TYR A 32 19.65 -22.06 2.52
C TYR A 32 18.82 -20.85 2.12
N THR A 33 19.08 -19.73 2.77
CA THR A 33 18.36 -18.48 2.53
C THR A 33 19.33 -17.42 2.04
N ARG A 34 19.01 -16.80 0.90
CA ARG A 34 19.82 -15.76 0.32
C ARG A 34 19.04 -14.44 0.33
N LEU A 35 19.64 -13.39 0.84
CA LEU A 35 19.05 -12.06 0.85
C LEU A 35 19.08 -11.48 -0.58
N ARG A 36 17.90 -11.22 -1.16
CA ARG A 36 17.77 -10.62 -2.49
C ARG A 36 17.93 -9.11 -2.46
N ASN A 37 17.55 -8.49 -1.36
CA ASN A 37 17.58 -7.04 -1.20
C ASN A 37 17.91 -6.71 0.25
N THR A 38 18.78 -5.73 0.45
CA THR A 38 19.15 -5.29 1.80
C THR A 38 18.14 -4.31 2.38
N LYS A 39 17.21 -3.80 1.57
CA LYS A 39 16.18 -2.87 2.03
C LYS A 39 15.04 -3.63 2.70
N LEU A 40 14.64 -3.17 3.88
CA LEU A 40 13.48 -3.69 4.58
C LEU A 40 12.22 -3.13 3.91
N LEU A 41 11.40 -4.03 3.35
CA LEU A 41 10.17 -3.66 2.66
C LEU A 41 8.98 -3.70 3.61
N ARG A 42 8.20 -2.65 3.62
CA ARG A 42 7.06 -2.47 4.51
C ARG A 42 5.75 -2.51 3.73
N THR A 43 4.71 -2.96 4.40
CA THR A 43 3.34 -2.95 3.86
C THR A 43 2.45 -2.18 4.83
N TRP A 44 1.65 -1.26 4.30
CA TRP A 44 0.74 -0.45 5.10
C TRP A 44 -0.70 -0.67 4.66
N LYS A 45 -1.59 -0.64 5.64
CA LYS A 45 -3.03 -0.67 5.41
C LYS A 45 -3.62 0.67 5.85
N LEU A 46 -4.21 1.39 4.91
CA LEU A 46 -4.81 2.69 5.14
C LEU A 46 -6.33 2.55 5.11
N THR A 47 -7.00 3.10 6.12
CA THR A 47 -8.46 3.09 6.22
C THR A 47 -8.97 4.52 6.14
N TYR A 48 -9.89 4.75 5.20
CA TYR A 48 -10.59 6.02 5.02
C TYR A 48 -12.06 5.80 5.35
N GLU A 49 -12.53 6.39 6.42
CA GLU A 49 -13.92 6.23 6.85
C GLU A 49 -14.79 7.36 6.34
N GLN A 50 -16.01 7.03 5.91
CA GLN A 50 -17.04 8.01 5.58
C GLN A 50 -16.61 9.02 4.50
N LEU A 51 -15.98 8.55 3.43
CA LEU A 51 -15.57 9.42 2.34
C LEU A 51 -16.78 9.99 1.58
N GLY A 52 -16.79 11.31 1.39
CA GLY A 52 -17.78 11.98 0.56
C GLY A 52 -17.53 11.74 -0.94
N THR A 53 -18.45 12.17 -1.78
CA THR A 53 -18.39 11.93 -3.24
C THR A 53 -17.13 12.54 -3.88
N THR A 54 -16.71 13.73 -3.46
CA THR A 54 -15.51 14.39 -3.97
C THR A 54 -14.26 13.57 -3.65
N ASP A 55 -14.14 13.11 -2.41
CA ASP A 55 -12.99 12.32 -1.97
C ASP A 55 -12.96 10.95 -2.65
N GLN A 56 -14.13 10.32 -2.85
CA GLN A 56 -14.24 9.09 -3.61
C GLN A 56 -13.73 9.28 -5.04
N THR A 57 -14.09 10.37 -5.67
CA THR A 57 -13.64 10.70 -7.03
C THR A 57 -12.13 10.89 -7.07
N THR A 58 -11.54 11.58 -6.07
CA THR A 58 -10.10 11.78 -5.98
C THR A 58 -9.35 10.44 -5.89
N MET A 59 -9.83 9.52 -5.05
CA MET A 59 -9.20 8.21 -4.89
C MET A 59 -9.36 7.36 -6.14
N ASN A 60 -10.54 7.36 -6.78
CA ASN A 60 -10.77 6.62 -8.01
C ASN A 60 -9.90 7.13 -9.16
N ASN A 61 -9.70 8.44 -9.25
CA ASN A 61 -8.83 9.02 -10.26
C ASN A 61 -7.38 8.56 -10.08
N TRP A 62 -6.91 8.46 -8.84
CA TRP A 62 -5.58 7.93 -8.60
C TRP A 62 -5.47 6.45 -9.00
N PHE A 63 -6.43 5.61 -8.61
CA PHE A 63 -6.44 4.20 -8.99
C PHE A 63 -6.45 4.01 -10.51
N THR A 64 -7.22 4.84 -11.22
CA THR A 64 -7.26 4.81 -12.67
C THR A 64 -5.93 5.26 -13.26
N GLY A 65 -5.30 6.29 -12.69
CA GLY A 65 -4.03 6.84 -13.17
C GLY A 65 -2.86 5.85 -13.05
N VAL A 66 -2.88 4.99 -12.04
CA VAL A 66 -1.84 3.95 -11.86
C VAL A 66 -2.27 2.58 -12.38
N TYR A 67 -3.43 2.49 -13.03
CA TYR A 67 -4.00 1.23 -13.52
C TYR A 67 -4.08 0.16 -12.42
N GLY A 68 -4.60 0.56 -11.26
CA GLY A 68 -4.68 -0.32 -10.11
C GLY A 68 -3.30 -0.65 -9.55
N GLU A 69 -2.90 -1.92 -9.60
CA GLU A 69 -1.60 -2.36 -9.09
C GLU A 69 -0.48 -2.36 -10.16
N TYR A 70 -0.79 -1.91 -11.39
CA TYR A 70 0.17 -2.00 -12.49
C TYR A 70 1.38 -1.07 -12.33
N GLN A 71 1.15 0.17 -11.88
CA GLN A 71 2.23 1.16 -11.74
C GLN A 71 2.48 1.48 -10.28
N SER A 72 3.76 1.72 -9.95
CA SER A 72 4.14 2.26 -8.65
C SER A 72 4.02 3.78 -8.65
N ASP A 73 3.94 4.36 -7.46
CA ASP A 73 3.86 5.80 -7.27
C ASP A 73 4.59 6.20 -5.98
N THR A 74 4.73 7.48 -5.73
CA THR A 74 5.36 7.98 -4.51
C THR A 74 4.32 8.33 -3.46
N TRP A 75 4.69 8.12 -2.20
CA TRP A 75 3.84 8.43 -1.05
C TRP A 75 4.68 9.01 0.08
N ALA A 76 4.28 10.17 0.59
CA ALA A 76 4.91 10.76 1.76
C ALA A 76 4.25 10.15 3.01
N GLN A 77 4.99 9.28 3.68
CA GLN A 77 4.51 8.54 4.84
C GLN A 77 4.33 9.50 6.02
N PRO A 78 3.11 9.65 6.60
CA PRO A 78 2.82 10.72 7.56
C PRO A 78 3.60 10.64 8.87
N TYR A 79 3.94 9.43 9.34
CA TYR A 79 4.60 9.28 10.64
C TYR A 79 6.06 9.72 10.63
N THR A 80 6.77 9.50 9.51
CA THR A 80 8.18 9.81 9.40
C THR A 80 8.48 10.90 8.40
N SER A 81 7.47 11.37 7.66
CA SER A 81 7.60 12.31 6.54
C SER A 81 8.54 11.81 5.43
N GLU A 82 8.82 10.52 5.41
CA GLU A 82 9.66 9.88 4.42
C GLU A 82 8.88 9.67 3.12
N THR A 83 9.49 10.01 1.99
CA THR A 83 8.91 9.71 0.68
C THR A 83 9.35 8.33 0.25
N VAL A 84 8.38 7.43 0.04
CA VAL A 84 8.65 6.05 -0.37
C VAL A 84 7.95 5.76 -1.69
N THR A 85 8.52 4.82 -2.45
CA THR A 85 7.86 4.31 -3.66
C THR A 85 6.98 3.15 -3.26
N ILE A 86 5.68 3.24 -3.58
CA ILE A 86 4.68 2.24 -3.20
C ILE A 86 3.92 1.73 -4.41
N ARG A 87 3.31 0.59 -4.25
CA ARG A 87 2.36 0.02 -5.19
C ARG A 87 1.10 -0.38 -4.42
N CYS A 88 -0.07 -0.04 -4.96
CA CYS A 88 -1.34 -0.47 -4.38
C CYS A 88 -1.59 -1.92 -4.77
N THR A 89 -1.61 -2.82 -3.80
CA THR A 89 -1.83 -4.25 -4.05
C THR A 89 -3.27 -4.66 -3.83
N ASN A 90 -4.03 -3.87 -3.06
CA ASN A 90 -5.43 -4.15 -2.80
C ASN A 90 -6.17 -2.87 -2.40
N TRP A 91 -7.42 -2.76 -2.81
CA TRP A 91 -8.32 -1.70 -2.35
C TRP A 91 -9.75 -2.23 -2.28
N ASP A 92 -10.44 -1.88 -1.21
CA ASP A 92 -11.80 -2.33 -0.94
C ASP A 92 -12.70 -1.15 -0.62
N TRP A 93 -13.86 -1.10 -1.28
CA TRP A 93 -14.90 -0.14 -0.99
C TRP A 93 -16.01 -0.83 -0.20
N LYS A 94 -16.39 -0.23 0.92
CA LYS A 94 -17.56 -0.65 1.69
C LYS A 94 -18.60 0.45 1.68
N LEU A 95 -19.86 0.08 1.48
CA LEU A 95 -20.96 1.03 1.53
C LEU A 95 -21.19 1.45 2.98
N GLY A 96 -21.27 2.76 3.19
CA GLY A 96 -21.65 3.36 4.47
C GLY A 96 -23.03 4.01 4.34
N ALA A 97 -23.28 5.02 5.17
CA ALA A 97 -24.49 5.84 5.03
C ALA A 97 -24.40 6.63 3.73
N TYR A 98 -25.34 6.38 2.79
CA TYR A 98 -25.37 7.04 1.49
C TYR A 98 -25.23 8.57 1.64
N PRO A 99 -24.43 9.25 0.84
CA PRO A 99 -23.58 8.77 -0.27
C PRO A 99 -22.15 8.39 0.15
N ARG A 100 -21.87 8.19 1.42
CA ARG A 100 -20.53 7.97 1.94
C ARG A 100 -20.12 6.51 1.84
N ARG A 101 -18.81 6.30 1.69
CA ARG A 101 -18.21 4.96 1.60
C ARG A 101 -16.93 4.90 2.43
N THR A 102 -16.60 3.70 2.88
CA THR A 102 -15.33 3.43 3.56
C THR A 102 -14.39 2.75 2.57
N LEU A 103 -13.16 3.25 2.48
CA LEU A 103 -12.14 2.69 1.61
C LEU A 103 -11.00 2.11 2.46
N THR A 104 -10.59 0.90 2.13
CA THR A 104 -9.40 0.27 2.70
C THR A 104 -8.40 0.04 1.57
N VAL A 105 -7.18 0.56 1.74
CA VAL A 105 -6.11 0.46 0.73
C VAL A 105 -4.90 -0.23 1.35
N THR A 106 -4.31 -1.17 0.62
CA THR A 106 -3.05 -1.79 1.00
C THR A 106 -1.96 -1.28 0.07
N LEU A 107 -0.94 -0.65 0.65
CA LEU A 107 0.21 -0.12 -0.06
C LEU A 107 1.45 -0.93 0.30
N GLU A 108 2.18 -1.35 -0.71
CA GLU A 108 3.38 -2.16 -0.55
C GLU A 108 4.59 -1.38 -1.04
N GLU A 109 5.62 -1.28 -0.19
CA GLU A 109 6.86 -0.59 -0.53
C GLU A 109 7.58 -1.36 -1.62
N GLN A 110 8.10 -0.62 -2.63
CA GLN A 110 8.86 -1.21 -3.72
C GLN A 110 10.35 -1.11 -3.46
N PRO A 111 11.13 -2.13 -3.86
CA PRO A 111 12.60 -2.13 -3.69
C PRO A 111 13.30 -1.04 -4.47
#